data_3085decb5ff4280c67a8de2025b109cc
#
_entry.id   3085decb5ff4280c67a8de2025b109cc
#
_cell.length_a   1.000
_cell.length_b   1.000
_cell.length_c   1.000
_cell.angle_alpha   90.00
_cell.angle_beta   90.00
_cell.angle_gamma   90.00
#
_symmetry.space_group_name_H-M   'P 1'
#
loop_
_entity.id
_entity.type
_entity.pdbx_description
1 polymer ?
#
loop_
_entity_poly.entity_id
_entity_poly.type
_entity_poly.pdbx_seq_one_letter_code
_entity_poly.pdbx_strand_id
1 'polypeptide(L)'
;VFLKAPVDTYYKTRREQCVLIGLGCSALEETCFCHAFGIDASVPETDVQTWLVGEELCWQAVTAKGEELTAQLVEGGVLAEAEAASAKAVSEQKEQTQKILSVLPLHDFKVNDELMKDELKAFNSKIWEQLAAGCLSCCTCTYVCPTCHCYDIRDYQETEERTQRYRCW
;
A
#
# COMPACT_ATOMS: atom_id res chain seq x y z
N VAL A 1 -4.10 5.77 -8.39
CA VAL A 1 -5.41 5.68 -9.03
C VAL A 1 -6.30 6.81 -8.53
N PHE A 2 -6.70 6.85 -7.25
CA PHE A 2 -7.72 7.75 -6.71
C PHE A 2 -7.34 9.25 -6.67
N LEU A 3 -6.05 9.58 -6.72
CA LEU A 3 -5.54 10.97 -6.69
C LEU A 3 -5.19 11.52 -8.08
N LYS A 4 -5.27 10.69 -9.13
CA LYS A 4 -5.13 11.16 -10.52
C LYS A 4 -6.47 11.69 -11.02
N ALA A 5 -6.44 12.59 -12.01
CA ALA A 5 -7.67 13.11 -12.61
C ALA A 5 -8.43 12.01 -13.39
N PRO A 6 -9.76 11.88 -13.21
CA PRO A 6 -10.60 12.63 -12.28
C PRO A 6 -10.40 12.17 -10.83
N VAL A 7 -10.16 13.12 -9.93
CA VAL A 7 -9.85 12.83 -8.52
C VAL A 7 -11.08 12.32 -7.78
N ASP A 8 -10.94 11.21 -7.06
CA ASP A 8 -11.94 10.75 -6.09
C ASP A 8 -11.90 11.64 -4.84
N THR A 9 -12.85 12.55 -4.73
CA THR A 9 -12.89 13.54 -3.64
C THR A 9 -13.14 12.90 -2.26
N TYR A 10 -13.88 11.81 -2.18
CA TYR A 10 -14.11 11.10 -0.92
C TYR A 10 -12.82 10.44 -0.41
N TYR A 11 -12.11 9.75 -1.30
CA TYR A 11 -10.82 9.17 -0.97
C TYR A 11 -9.82 10.24 -0.56
N LYS A 12 -9.71 11.32 -1.36
CA LYS A 12 -8.79 12.44 -1.09
C LYS A 12 -9.02 13.03 0.29
N THR A 13 -10.27 13.38 0.62
CA THR A 13 -10.61 13.99 1.91
C THR A 13 -10.22 13.09 3.08
N ARG A 14 -10.54 11.79 3.01
CA ARG A 14 -10.16 10.82 4.05
C ARG A 14 -8.64 10.67 4.15
N ARG A 15 -7.95 10.57 3.02
CA ARG A 15 -6.49 10.42 2.97
C ARG A 15 -5.77 11.63 3.58
N GLU A 16 -6.31 12.84 3.34
CA GLU A 16 -5.76 14.09 3.90
C GLU A 16 -5.96 14.20 5.41
N GLN A 17 -6.99 13.57 5.97
CA GLN A 17 -7.28 13.55 7.41
C GLN A 17 -6.59 12.42 8.18
N CYS A 18 -6.04 11.42 7.49
CA CYS A 18 -5.35 10.31 8.11
C CYS A 18 -3.85 10.56 8.25
N VAL A 19 -3.25 10.04 9.32
CA VAL A 19 -1.80 9.80 9.41
C VAL A 19 -1.55 8.36 9.02
N LEU A 20 -0.63 8.11 8.09
CA LEU A 20 -0.22 6.78 7.69
C LEU A 20 1.02 6.35 8.47
N ILE A 21 0.92 5.21 9.11
CA ILE A 21 2.02 4.56 9.80
C ILE A 21 2.34 3.28 9.01
N GLY A 22 3.54 3.20 8.44
CA GLY A 22 3.99 2.07 7.64
C GLY A 22 5.03 1.24 8.36
N LEU A 23 4.90 -0.07 8.27
CA LEU A 23 5.89 -1.02 8.80
C LEU A 23 6.82 -1.46 7.69
N GLY A 24 8.13 -1.28 7.87
CA GLY A 24 9.16 -1.82 7.00
C GLY A 24 9.19 -3.35 7.09
N CYS A 25 9.28 -4.02 5.94
CA CYS A 25 9.33 -5.48 5.89
C CYS A 25 10.60 -6.02 6.55
N SER A 26 10.42 -7.04 7.39
CA SER A 26 11.51 -7.82 8.01
C SER A 26 11.51 -9.28 7.55
N ALA A 27 10.38 -9.77 7.04
CA ALA A 27 10.24 -11.11 6.49
C ALA A 27 9.72 -11.03 5.05
N LEU A 28 10.36 -11.73 4.14
CA LEU A 28 10.05 -11.72 2.70
C LEU A 28 9.75 -13.13 2.24
N GLU A 29 8.78 -13.24 1.33
CA GLU A 29 8.36 -14.49 0.72
C GLU A 29 8.90 -14.59 -0.72
N GLU A 30 9.01 -15.81 -1.24
CA GLU A 30 9.48 -16.06 -2.61
C GLU A 30 8.63 -15.35 -3.69
N THR A 31 7.39 -15.06 -3.38
CA THR A 31 6.43 -14.37 -4.25
C THR A 31 6.45 -12.85 -4.13
N CYS A 32 7.33 -12.26 -3.31
CA CYS A 32 7.44 -10.81 -3.18
C CYS A 32 7.94 -10.16 -4.47
N PHE A 33 7.26 -9.11 -4.91
CA PHE A 33 7.57 -8.37 -6.15
C PHE A 33 7.39 -6.84 -6.01
N CYS A 34 7.48 -6.29 -4.79
CA CYS A 34 7.32 -4.84 -4.53
C CYS A 34 8.25 -4.00 -5.41
N HIS A 35 9.50 -4.43 -5.57
CA HIS A 35 10.51 -3.77 -6.40
C HIS A 35 10.12 -3.65 -7.88
N ALA A 36 9.25 -4.54 -8.39
CA ALA A 36 8.74 -4.47 -9.76
C ALA A 36 7.94 -3.18 -10.03
N PHE A 37 7.41 -2.58 -8.97
CA PHE A 37 6.68 -1.30 -8.99
C PHE A 37 7.49 -0.13 -8.45
N GLY A 38 8.80 -0.31 -8.21
CA GLY A 38 9.66 0.71 -7.62
C GLY A 38 9.42 0.97 -6.13
N ILE A 39 8.76 0.05 -5.44
CA ILE A 39 8.48 0.15 -4.00
C ILE A 39 9.65 -0.45 -3.21
N ASP A 40 10.21 0.34 -2.31
CA ASP A 40 11.19 -0.14 -1.33
C ASP A 40 10.46 -0.76 -0.13
N ALA A 41 10.49 -2.09 -0.03
CA ALA A 41 9.84 -2.81 1.06
C ALA A 41 10.46 -2.53 2.44
N SER A 42 11.71 -2.05 2.49
CA SER A 42 12.41 -1.71 3.73
C SER A 42 12.12 -0.30 4.24
N VAL A 43 11.56 0.58 3.38
CA VAL A 43 11.30 2.00 3.68
C VAL A 43 9.89 2.37 3.23
N PRO A 44 8.87 2.25 4.09
CA PRO A 44 7.50 2.58 3.75
C PRO A 44 7.33 4.07 3.37
N GLU A 45 6.59 4.35 2.29
CA GLU A 45 6.24 5.70 1.87
C GLU A 45 5.03 6.24 2.65
N THR A 46 5.25 6.61 3.92
CA THR A 46 4.18 6.98 4.86
C THR A 46 4.57 8.20 5.69
N ASP A 47 3.62 8.74 6.47
CA ASP A 47 3.88 9.88 7.37
C ASP A 47 4.83 9.50 8.51
N VAL A 48 4.72 8.27 8.96
CA VAL A 48 5.59 7.65 9.96
C VAL A 48 6.07 6.30 9.45
N GLN A 49 7.34 6.06 9.55
CA GLN A 49 7.98 4.79 9.25
C GLN A 49 8.28 4.03 10.54
N THR A 50 8.03 2.74 10.55
CA THR A 50 8.31 1.89 11.71
C THR A 50 9.04 0.62 11.29
N TRP A 51 9.84 0.07 12.20
CA TRP A 51 10.55 -1.20 12.03
C TRP A 51 10.48 -1.99 13.34
N LEU A 52 10.19 -3.27 13.22
CA LEU A 52 10.24 -4.18 14.36
C LEU A 52 11.66 -4.76 14.45
N VAL A 53 12.39 -4.42 15.51
CA VAL A 53 13.74 -4.87 15.76
C VAL A 53 13.77 -5.63 17.10
N GLY A 54 13.85 -6.96 17.03
CA GLY A 54 13.66 -7.80 18.21
C GLY A 54 12.24 -7.66 18.75
N GLU A 55 12.09 -7.20 19.98
CA GLU A 55 10.79 -6.93 20.63
C GLU A 55 10.43 -5.44 20.65
N GLU A 56 11.28 -4.59 20.05
CA GLU A 56 11.08 -3.14 20.02
C GLU A 56 10.50 -2.66 18.67
N LEU A 57 9.55 -1.73 18.73
CA LEU A 57 9.06 -1.01 17.56
C LEU A 57 9.80 0.32 17.43
N CYS A 58 10.75 0.39 16.50
CA CYS A 58 11.41 1.63 16.15
C CYS A 58 10.50 2.53 15.33
N TRP A 59 10.47 3.83 15.63
CA TRP A 59 9.56 4.82 15.09
C TRP A 59 10.32 6.01 14.53
N GLN A 60 9.97 6.45 13.31
CA GLN A 60 10.55 7.63 12.68
C GLN A 60 9.47 8.43 11.98
N ALA A 61 9.24 9.67 12.42
CA ALA A 61 8.41 10.63 11.69
C ALA A 61 9.12 11.11 10.43
N VAL A 62 8.36 11.29 9.33
CA VAL A 62 8.87 11.70 8.02
C VAL A 62 8.17 12.96 7.51
N THR A 63 6.92 13.17 7.89
CA THR A 63 6.14 14.34 7.50
C THR A 63 5.72 15.16 8.73
N ALA A 64 5.28 16.40 8.49
CA ALA A 64 4.77 17.26 9.56
C ALA A 64 3.62 16.62 10.36
N LYS A 65 2.73 15.86 9.69
CA LYS A 65 1.68 15.10 10.39
C LYS A 65 2.25 14.00 11.29
N GLY A 66 3.29 13.32 10.79
CA GLY A 66 4.02 12.32 11.57
C GLY A 66 4.72 12.92 12.78
N GLU A 67 5.32 14.10 12.63
CA GLU A 67 5.99 14.82 13.71
C GLU A 67 4.99 15.27 14.79
N GLU A 68 3.83 15.81 14.39
CA GLU A 68 2.77 16.20 15.32
C GLU A 68 2.27 15.00 16.14
N LEU A 69 1.97 13.89 15.48
CA LEU A 69 1.58 12.66 16.17
C LEU A 69 2.67 12.16 17.12
N THR A 70 3.93 12.19 16.67
CA THR A 70 5.08 11.75 17.46
C THR A 70 5.22 12.58 18.74
N ALA A 71 5.09 13.92 18.64
CA ALA A 71 5.15 14.79 19.79
C ALA A 71 4.07 14.47 20.83
N GLN A 72 2.82 14.22 20.40
CA GLN A 72 1.73 13.81 21.27
C GLN A 72 2.00 12.47 21.97
N LEU A 73 2.58 11.49 21.25
CA LEU A 73 2.89 10.19 21.81
C LEU A 73 4.06 10.22 22.79
N VAL A 74 5.04 11.08 22.56
CA VAL A 74 6.14 11.33 23.50
C VAL A 74 5.63 12.02 24.76
N GLU A 75 4.81 13.05 24.63
CA GLU A 75 4.18 13.75 25.76
C GLU A 75 3.31 12.78 26.59
N GLY A 76 2.60 11.89 25.92
CA GLY A 76 1.79 10.83 26.56
C GLY A 76 2.60 9.68 27.15
N GLY A 77 3.92 9.67 27.03
CA GLY A 77 4.80 8.62 27.57
C GLY A 77 4.70 7.27 26.82
N VAL A 78 4.16 7.27 25.60
CA VAL A 78 4.02 6.06 24.76
C VAL A 78 5.30 5.79 23.98
N LEU A 79 5.98 6.85 23.55
CA LEU A 79 7.26 6.79 22.85
C LEU A 79 8.39 7.36 23.72
N ALA A 80 9.56 6.77 23.65
CA ALA A 80 10.79 7.25 24.26
C ALA A 80 11.83 7.59 23.18
N GLU A 81 12.84 8.38 23.53
CA GLU A 81 13.98 8.61 22.64
C GLU A 81 14.69 7.28 22.33
N ALA A 82 14.97 7.08 21.05
CA ALA A 82 15.66 5.88 20.59
C ALA A 82 17.16 5.92 20.95
N GLU A 83 17.70 4.80 21.39
CA GLU A 83 19.13 4.64 21.58
C GLU A 83 19.85 4.55 20.22
N ALA A 84 21.14 4.90 20.19
CA ALA A 84 21.96 4.80 18.99
C ALA A 84 22.04 3.34 18.47
N ALA A 85 21.94 2.35 19.36
CA ALA A 85 21.88 0.94 19.00
C ALA A 85 20.67 0.58 18.18
N SER A 86 19.50 1.14 18.49
CA SER A 86 18.24 0.92 17.76
C SER A 86 18.32 1.48 16.34
N ALA A 87 18.89 2.67 16.16
CA ALA A 87 19.10 3.27 14.83
C ALA A 87 20.03 2.40 13.95
N LYS A 88 21.08 1.84 14.53
CA LYS A 88 22.00 0.93 13.84
C LYS A 88 21.28 -0.37 13.44
N ALA A 89 20.51 -0.95 14.35
CA ALA A 89 19.78 -2.18 14.11
C ALA A 89 18.72 -2.01 13.00
N VAL A 90 18.04 -0.86 12.93
CA VAL A 90 17.13 -0.52 11.81
C VAL A 90 17.89 -0.46 10.49
N SER A 91 19.09 0.14 10.47
CA SER A 91 19.92 0.20 9.25
C SER A 91 20.34 -1.20 8.79
N GLU A 92 20.77 -2.04 9.70
CA GLU A 92 21.14 -3.43 9.41
C GLU A 92 19.95 -4.24 8.88
N GLN A 93 18.75 -4.05 9.45
CA GLN A 93 17.52 -4.69 8.96
C GLN A 93 17.17 -4.25 7.54
N LYS A 94 17.26 -2.95 7.22
CA LYS A 94 17.05 -2.43 5.87
C LYS A 94 18.01 -3.07 4.87
N GLU A 95 19.29 -3.12 5.20
CA GLU A 95 20.31 -3.75 4.34
C GLU A 95 20.04 -5.24 4.13
N GLN A 96 19.65 -5.96 5.19
CA GLN A 96 19.30 -7.37 5.10
C GLN A 96 18.07 -7.60 4.22
N THR A 97 17.03 -6.79 4.36
CA THR A 97 15.83 -6.82 3.51
C THR A 97 16.20 -6.64 2.04
N GLN A 98 17.05 -5.66 1.72
CA GLN A 98 17.51 -5.44 0.35
C GLN A 98 18.34 -6.60 -0.21
N LYS A 99 19.21 -7.20 0.60
CA LYS A 99 19.98 -8.39 0.20
C LYS A 99 19.07 -9.57 -0.12
N ILE A 100 18.03 -9.82 0.70
CA ILE A 100 17.06 -10.89 0.44
C ILE A 100 16.29 -10.61 -0.84
N LEU A 101 15.77 -9.38 -1.02
CA LEU A 101 15.05 -8.98 -2.24
C LEU A 101 15.86 -9.21 -3.50
N SER A 102 17.17 -9.00 -3.47
CA SER A 102 18.06 -9.15 -4.62
C SER A 102 18.27 -10.59 -5.10
N VAL A 103 17.89 -11.59 -4.30
CA VAL A 103 18.05 -13.02 -4.62
C VAL A 103 16.71 -13.77 -4.75
N LEU A 104 15.57 -13.08 -4.55
CA LEU A 104 14.27 -13.69 -4.74
C LEU A 104 13.99 -14.05 -6.21
N PRO A 105 13.15 -15.06 -6.49
CA PRO A 105 12.86 -15.50 -7.86
C PRO A 105 12.38 -14.39 -8.80
N LEU A 106 11.70 -13.37 -8.28
CA LEU A 106 11.17 -12.24 -9.05
C LEU A 106 12.04 -10.98 -8.96
N HIS A 107 13.29 -11.07 -8.46
CA HIS A 107 14.14 -9.92 -8.18
C HIS A 107 14.43 -9.02 -9.40
N ASP A 108 14.45 -9.56 -10.59
CA ASP A 108 14.68 -8.85 -11.85
C ASP A 108 13.39 -8.53 -12.63
N PHE A 109 12.24 -8.96 -12.10
CA PHE A 109 10.95 -8.67 -12.70
C PHE A 109 10.64 -7.18 -12.64
N LYS A 110 10.32 -6.59 -13.80
CA LYS A 110 9.91 -5.19 -13.92
C LYS A 110 8.57 -5.11 -14.62
N VAL A 111 7.68 -4.32 -14.08
CA VAL A 111 6.44 -3.99 -14.77
C VAL A 111 6.78 -3.21 -16.03
N ASN A 112 6.28 -3.67 -17.19
CA ASN A 112 6.52 -3.01 -18.44
C ASN A 112 5.79 -1.67 -18.50
N ASP A 113 6.54 -0.59 -18.35
CA ASP A 113 6.01 0.78 -18.38
C ASP A 113 5.25 1.10 -19.67
N GLU A 114 5.62 0.50 -20.81
CA GLU A 114 4.91 0.73 -22.08
C GLU A 114 3.51 0.14 -22.07
N LEU A 115 3.31 -1.03 -21.44
CA LEU A 115 1.99 -1.62 -21.27
C LEU A 115 1.12 -0.78 -20.34
N MET A 116 1.72 -0.20 -19.31
CA MET A 116 1.02 0.65 -18.34
C MET A 116 0.75 2.06 -18.85
N LYS A 117 1.49 2.53 -19.84
CA LYS A 117 1.26 3.84 -20.49
C LYS A 117 0.07 3.83 -21.45
N ASP A 118 -0.23 2.69 -22.06
CA ASP A 118 -1.36 2.51 -22.97
C ASP A 118 -2.41 1.59 -22.35
N GLU A 119 -3.25 2.19 -21.51
CA GLU A 119 -4.32 1.46 -20.80
C GLU A 119 -5.29 0.75 -21.75
N LEU A 120 -5.57 1.34 -22.92
CA LEU A 120 -6.45 0.73 -23.92
C LEU A 120 -5.80 -0.49 -24.57
N LYS A 121 -4.50 -0.46 -24.83
CA LYS A 121 -3.77 -1.59 -25.37
C LYS A 121 -3.71 -2.74 -24.37
N ALA A 122 -3.46 -2.45 -23.09
CA ALA A 122 -3.51 -3.44 -22.02
C ALA A 122 -4.91 -4.05 -21.91
N PHE A 123 -5.95 -3.21 -21.86
CA PHE A 123 -7.36 -3.63 -21.74
C PHE A 123 -7.79 -4.53 -22.91
N ASN A 124 -7.41 -4.20 -24.14
CA ASN A 124 -7.79 -4.95 -25.35
C ASN A 124 -6.82 -6.11 -25.68
N SER A 125 -5.89 -6.44 -24.79
CA SER A 125 -4.93 -7.52 -25.01
C SER A 125 -5.62 -8.89 -25.06
N LYS A 126 -5.27 -9.69 -26.09
CA LYS A 126 -5.75 -11.09 -26.23
C LYS A 126 -5.29 -12.01 -25.10
N ILE A 127 -4.32 -11.60 -24.29
CA ILE A 127 -3.84 -12.37 -23.14
C ILE A 127 -4.97 -12.63 -22.13
N TRP A 128 -5.95 -11.73 -22.06
CA TRP A 128 -7.09 -11.89 -21.16
C TRP A 128 -7.96 -13.09 -21.48
N GLU A 129 -8.11 -13.45 -22.77
CA GLU A 129 -8.83 -14.65 -23.18
C GLU A 129 -8.16 -15.92 -22.66
N GLN A 130 -6.82 -15.95 -22.70
CA GLN A 130 -6.04 -17.09 -22.20
C GLN A 130 -6.08 -17.19 -20.68
N LEU A 131 -5.91 -16.06 -19.98
CA LEU A 131 -5.95 -16.00 -18.52
C LEU A 131 -7.34 -16.33 -17.96
N ALA A 132 -8.38 -15.91 -18.67
CA ALA A 132 -9.76 -16.13 -18.25
C ALA A 132 -10.32 -17.51 -18.64
N ALA A 133 -9.64 -18.29 -19.48
CA ALA A 133 -10.15 -19.58 -19.98
C ALA A 133 -10.49 -20.59 -18.88
N GLY A 134 -9.77 -20.56 -17.76
CA GLY A 134 -10.03 -21.41 -16.57
C GLY A 134 -10.87 -20.74 -15.49
N CYS A 135 -11.39 -19.55 -15.74
CA CYS A 135 -12.10 -18.78 -14.73
C CYS A 135 -13.52 -19.30 -14.48
N LEU A 136 -13.82 -19.64 -13.23
CA LEU A 136 -15.15 -20.09 -12.78
C LEU A 136 -16.03 -18.92 -12.32
N SER A 137 -15.59 -17.68 -12.46
CA SER A 137 -16.28 -16.47 -12.00
C SER A 137 -16.66 -16.50 -10.50
N CYS A 138 -15.86 -17.17 -9.68
CA CYS A 138 -16.12 -17.27 -8.23
C CYS A 138 -15.77 -16.00 -7.44
N CYS A 139 -15.21 -14.97 -8.08
CA CYS A 139 -14.85 -13.68 -7.50
C CYS A 139 -13.80 -13.72 -6.36
N THR A 140 -13.22 -14.87 -6.04
CA THR A 140 -12.24 -14.99 -4.95
C THR A 140 -11.02 -14.09 -5.15
N CYS A 141 -10.46 -14.05 -6.37
CA CYS A 141 -9.30 -13.20 -6.68
C CYS A 141 -9.60 -11.70 -6.48
N THR A 142 -10.81 -11.26 -6.74
CA THR A 142 -11.25 -9.89 -6.50
C THR A 142 -11.45 -9.62 -5.01
N TYR A 143 -12.02 -10.58 -4.29
CA TYR A 143 -12.28 -10.46 -2.86
C TYR A 143 -11.02 -10.41 -2.00
N VAL A 144 -10.01 -11.23 -2.32
CA VAL A 144 -8.77 -11.32 -1.52
C VAL A 144 -7.69 -10.32 -1.94
N CYS A 145 -7.83 -9.67 -3.10
CA CYS A 145 -6.80 -8.79 -3.61
C CYS A 145 -6.78 -7.43 -2.87
N PRO A 146 -5.71 -7.10 -2.12
CA PRO A 146 -5.64 -5.85 -1.39
C PRO A 146 -5.52 -4.61 -2.30
N THR A 147 -5.18 -4.81 -3.58
CA THR A 147 -5.12 -3.73 -4.58
C THR A 147 -6.41 -3.56 -5.36
N CYS A 148 -7.43 -4.38 -5.10
CA CYS A 148 -8.71 -4.25 -5.77
C CYS A 148 -9.42 -2.96 -5.31
N HIS A 149 -9.79 -2.13 -6.26
CA HIS A 149 -10.53 -0.88 -6.06
C HIS A 149 -11.89 -0.89 -6.78
N CYS A 150 -12.38 -2.09 -7.10
CA CYS A 150 -13.70 -2.26 -7.68
C CYS A 150 -14.77 -1.89 -6.67
N TYR A 151 -15.83 -1.26 -7.13
CA TYR A 151 -16.96 -0.88 -6.31
C TYR A 151 -18.28 -1.04 -7.11
N ASP A 152 -19.35 -1.19 -6.37
CA ASP A 152 -20.72 -1.23 -6.90
C ASP A 152 -21.43 0.08 -6.58
N ILE A 153 -22.31 0.53 -7.49
CA ILE A 153 -23.18 1.69 -7.27
C ILE A 153 -24.59 1.19 -7.12
N ARG A 154 -25.18 1.48 -5.98
CA ARG A 154 -26.56 1.12 -5.67
C ARG A 154 -27.40 2.35 -5.43
N ASP A 155 -28.57 2.37 -6.03
CA ASP A 155 -29.59 3.39 -5.80
C ASP A 155 -30.66 2.82 -4.88
N TYR A 156 -30.94 3.55 -3.80
CA TYR A 156 -32.00 3.25 -2.87
C TYR A 156 -33.00 4.39 -2.85
N GLN A 157 -34.27 4.06 -3.16
CA GLN A 157 -35.34 5.02 -3.08
C GLN A 157 -35.86 5.12 -1.64
N GLU A 158 -35.62 6.25 -1.01
CA GLU A 158 -36.01 6.51 0.38
C GLU A 158 -37.44 6.98 0.48
N THR A 159 -37.86 7.83 -0.49
CA THR A 159 -39.23 8.33 -0.67
C THR A 159 -39.54 8.44 -2.16
N GLU A 160 -40.80 8.76 -2.53
CA GLU A 160 -41.18 8.97 -3.93
C GLU A 160 -40.34 10.09 -4.61
N GLU A 161 -39.83 11.04 -3.83
CA GLU A 161 -39.12 12.22 -4.34
C GLU A 161 -37.62 12.19 -4.07
N ARG A 162 -37.13 11.20 -3.29
CA ARG A 162 -35.74 11.14 -2.85
C ARG A 162 -35.11 9.79 -3.09
N THR A 163 -34.07 9.78 -3.92
CA THR A 163 -33.22 8.63 -4.17
C THR A 163 -31.82 8.90 -3.58
N GLN A 164 -31.29 7.95 -2.83
CA GLN A 164 -29.94 8.00 -2.30
C GLN A 164 -29.04 7.02 -3.07
N ARG A 165 -27.90 7.50 -3.53
CA ARG A 165 -26.90 6.69 -4.23
C ARG A 165 -25.74 6.34 -3.30
N TYR A 166 -25.41 5.06 -3.25
CA TYR A 166 -24.30 4.54 -2.46
C TYR A 166 -23.21 3.98 -3.35
N ARG A 167 -21.98 4.15 -2.93
CA ARG A 167 -20.84 3.40 -3.44
C ARG A 167 -20.47 2.34 -2.40
N CYS A 168 -20.61 1.07 -2.78
CA CYS A 168 -20.27 -0.09 -1.94
C CYS A 168 -18.94 -0.69 -2.43
N TRP A 169 -18.02 -0.90 -1.51
CA TRP A 169 -16.73 -1.53 -1.77
C TRP A 169 -16.80 -3.03 -1.51
#